data_eaf0784e657e4659e2c924303c7dee63
#
_entry.id   eaf0784e657e4659e2c924303c7dee63
#
_cell.length_a   1.000
_cell.length_b   1.000
_cell.length_c   1.000
_cell.angle_alpha   90.00
_cell.angle_beta   90.00
_cell.angle_gamma   90.00
#
_symmetry.space_group_name_H-M   'P 1'
#
loop_
_entity.id
_entity.type
_entity.pdbx_description
1 polymer ?
#
loop_
_entity_poly.entity_id
_entity_poly.type
_entity_poly.pdbx_seq_one_letter_code
_entity_poly.pdbx_strand_id
1 'polypeptide(L)'
;MVTSTYIPMSQRQSWADIKPIIQDDGPNPVVPIMYSEEYKDAMDYFRAVAAKEEKSERALELTEVIVRMNPAHYTVWQYRFSLLTSLNKSLEDELRLMNEFAVQNLKSYQVWHHRLLLLDRISPQDPVSEIEYIHESLLPDPKNYHTWAYLHWLYSHFSILGRISEAQWESELDWCNEMLRVDGRNNSAWGWRWYLRVSRPGAETSSHNLQDELIYILKSIHFIPHNVSAWNYLRGFLKHFSLPLTPILPAILPYTASKPNTDMETVGTFHFPVPSDPLPEDTPLPVPLALEYLADSFIEQNRLDDAAEVFEKLSSKYDKMRAGYWEFRRRECVEE
;
A
#
# COMPACT_ATOMS: atom_id res chain seq x y z
N MET A 1 3.83 15.31 35.85
CA MET A 1 2.79 15.69 34.88
C MET A 1 1.76 16.52 35.63
N VAL A 2 1.65 17.81 35.33
CA VAL A 2 0.59 18.65 35.89
C VAL A 2 -0.67 18.24 35.13
N THR A 3 -1.57 17.53 35.80
CA THR A 3 -2.93 17.29 35.27
C THR A 3 -3.63 18.63 35.22
N SER A 4 -3.64 19.25 34.06
CA SER A 4 -4.47 20.44 33.84
C SER A 4 -5.92 20.02 34.09
N THR A 5 -6.54 20.59 35.14
CA THR A 5 -7.93 20.30 35.47
C THR A 5 -8.79 20.83 34.30
N TYR A 6 -9.53 19.92 33.66
CA TYR A 6 -10.45 20.29 32.59
C TYR A 6 -11.47 21.34 33.08
N ILE A 7 -11.59 22.44 32.35
CA ILE A 7 -12.57 23.49 32.62
C ILE A 7 -13.68 23.35 31.59
N PRO A 8 -14.93 23.04 32.00
CA PRO A 8 -16.07 22.93 31.10
C PRO A 8 -16.27 24.19 30.25
N MET A 9 -16.73 24.02 29.03
CA MET A 9 -16.98 25.13 28.09
C MET A 9 -17.98 26.13 28.64
N SER A 10 -19.00 25.66 29.37
CA SER A 10 -19.98 26.52 30.06
C SER A 10 -19.39 27.50 31.07
N GLN A 11 -18.17 27.25 31.58
CA GLN A 11 -17.45 28.12 32.51
C GLN A 11 -16.46 29.07 31.82
N ARG A 12 -16.31 28.95 30.51
CA ARG A 12 -15.42 29.80 29.71
C ARG A 12 -16.19 30.96 29.13
N GLN A 13 -15.79 32.19 29.42
CA GLN A 13 -16.47 33.41 28.94
C GLN A 13 -16.59 33.45 27.40
N SER A 14 -15.63 32.89 26.68
CA SER A 14 -15.63 32.80 25.21
C SER A 14 -16.78 31.97 24.64
N TRP A 15 -17.48 31.18 25.47
CA TRP A 15 -18.59 30.29 25.08
C TRP A 15 -19.92 30.68 25.71
N ALA A 16 -20.02 31.82 26.46
CA ALA A 16 -21.23 32.23 27.18
C ALA A 16 -22.43 32.52 26.29
N ASP A 17 -22.21 32.84 25.01
CA ASP A 17 -23.24 33.13 24.00
C ASP A 17 -23.76 31.88 23.28
N ILE A 18 -23.15 30.71 23.53
CA ILE A 18 -23.52 29.45 22.88
C ILE A 18 -24.32 28.58 23.84
N LYS A 19 -25.52 28.18 23.39
CA LYS A 19 -26.29 27.15 24.04
C LYS A 19 -25.89 25.78 23.44
N PRO A 20 -25.28 24.88 24.22
CA PRO A 20 -24.87 23.58 23.71
C PRO A 20 -26.07 22.74 23.24
N ILE A 21 -25.85 21.90 22.24
CA ILE A 21 -26.83 20.94 21.75
C ILE A 21 -26.42 19.56 22.25
N ILE A 22 -27.19 19.03 23.20
CA ILE A 22 -26.93 17.71 23.79
C ILE A 22 -27.23 16.62 22.77
N GLN A 23 -26.44 15.56 22.77
CA GLN A 23 -26.71 14.38 21.96
C GLN A 23 -27.99 13.69 22.44
N ASP A 24 -28.88 13.41 21.51
CA ASP A 24 -30.09 12.62 21.75
C ASP A 24 -29.88 11.19 21.25
N ASP A 25 -29.71 10.25 22.18
CA ASP A 25 -29.57 8.81 21.88
C ASP A 25 -30.93 8.10 21.86
N GLY A 26 -32.03 8.86 21.96
CA GLY A 26 -33.38 8.34 22.06
C GLY A 26 -33.73 7.81 23.47
N PRO A 27 -34.99 7.41 23.68
CA PRO A 27 -35.48 7.08 25.02
C PRO A 27 -34.95 5.77 25.61
N ASN A 28 -34.49 4.83 24.79
CA ASN A 28 -34.01 3.52 25.22
C ASN A 28 -32.84 3.05 24.35
N PRO A 29 -31.66 3.67 24.44
CA PRO A 29 -30.51 3.26 23.65
C PRO A 29 -30.07 1.84 24.05
N VAL A 30 -29.88 0.96 23.06
CA VAL A 30 -29.54 -0.44 23.29
C VAL A 30 -28.11 -0.57 23.84
N VAL A 31 -27.18 0.24 23.30
CA VAL A 31 -25.79 0.28 23.74
C VAL A 31 -25.29 1.74 23.66
N PRO A 32 -25.51 2.55 24.71
CA PRO A 32 -24.99 3.92 24.74
C PRO A 32 -23.46 3.90 24.84
N ILE A 33 -22.80 4.79 24.10
CA ILE A 33 -21.36 4.93 24.18
C ILE A 33 -21.02 5.77 25.44
N MET A 34 -20.14 5.26 26.27
CA MET A 34 -19.66 5.93 27.48
C MET A 34 -18.54 6.93 27.14
N TYR A 35 -18.93 8.06 26.58
CA TYR A 35 -17.99 9.16 26.31
C TYR A 35 -17.45 9.78 27.61
N SER A 36 -16.19 10.27 27.56
CA SER A 36 -15.69 11.11 28.66
C SER A 36 -16.48 12.43 28.74
N GLU A 37 -16.58 13.01 29.94
CA GLU A 37 -17.29 14.28 30.14
C GLU A 37 -16.68 15.40 29.30
N GLU A 38 -15.36 15.41 29.14
CA GLU A 38 -14.64 16.38 28.29
C GLU A 38 -15.01 16.26 26.81
N TYR A 39 -15.05 15.02 26.29
CA TYR A 39 -15.42 14.80 24.89
C TYR A 39 -16.89 15.15 24.64
N LYS A 40 -17.76 14.79 25.57
CA LYS A 40 -19.19 15.08 25.48
C LYS A 40 -19.46 16.57 25.48
N ASP A 41 -18.84 17.32 26.41
CA ASP A 41 -18.94 18.78 26.48
C ASP A 41 -18.46 19.42 25.17
N ALA A 42 -17.26 19.06 24.69
CA ALA A 42 -16.73 19.55 23.43
C ALA A 42 -17.67 19.29 22.24
N MET A 43 -18.25 18.08 22.17
CA MET A 43 -19.19 17.71 21.11
C MET A 43 -20.53 18.43 21.21
N ASP A 44 -21.03 18.72 22.43
CA ASP A 44 -22.28 19.46 22.62
C ASP A 44 -22.13 20.90 22.08
N TYR A 45 -21.00 21.54 22.31
CA TYR A 45 -20.66 22.85 21.74
C TYR A 45 -20.36 22.78 20.24
N PHE A 46 -19.69 21.74 19.78
CA PHE A 46 -19.44 21.55 18.35
C PHE A 46 -20.75 21.44 17.55
N ARG A 47 -21.74 20.69 18.05
CA ARG A 47 -23.05 20.61 17.40
C ARG A 47 -23.73 21.97 17.28
N ALA A 48 -23.58 22.81 18.32
CA ALA A 48 -24.17 24.15 18.34
C ALA A 48 -23.50 25.10 17.33
N VAL A 49 -22.16 25.11 17.25
CA VAL A 49 -21.44 25.95 16.26
C VAL A 49 -21.62 25.46 14.84
N ALA A 50 -21.65 24.13 14.64
CA ALA A 50 -21.91 23.54 13.34
C ALA A 50 -23.34 23.84 12.84
N ALA A 51 -24.34 23.79 13.71
CA ALA A 51 -25.72 24.13 13.37
C ALA A 51 -25.88 25.62 13.00
N LYS A 52 -25.03 26.50 13.53
CA LYS A 52 -24.98 27.93 13.18
C LYS A 52 -24.06 28.23 12.00
N GLU A 53 -23.35 27.25 11.48
CA GLU A 53 -22.31 27.41 10.47
C GLU A 53 -21.24 28.45 10.87
N GLU A 54 -20.94 28.54 12.18
CA GLU A 54 -20.05 29.53 12.74
C GLU A 54 -18.62 29.41 12.18
N LYS A 55 -18.10 30.47 11.57
CA LYS A 55 -16.72 30.56 11.05
C LYS A 55 -15.91 31.48 11.94
N SER A 56 -15.32 30.90 13.01
CA SER A 56 -14.56 31.66 14.01
C SER A 56 -13.32 30.92 14.49
N GLU A 57 -12.40 31.65 15.10
CA GLU A 57 -11.17 31.10 15.72
C GLU A 57 -11.52 30.10 16.82
N ARG A 58 -12.48 30.42 17.68
CA ARG A 58 -12.91 29.50 18.76
C ARG A 58 -13.47 28.17 18.22
N ALA A 59 -14.18 28.23 17.07
CA ALA A 59 -14.65 27.01 16.41
C ALA A 59 -13.48 26.18 15.85
N LEU A 60 -12.45 26.84 15.31
CA LEU A 60 -11.23 26.18 14.85
C LEU A 60 -10.48 25.49 16.00
N GLU A 61 -10.29 26.21 17.12
CA GLU A 61 -9.69 25.64 18.34
C GLU A 61 -10.50 24.44 18.88
N LEU A 62 -11.83 24.55 18.89
CA LEU A 62 -12.71 23.46 19.33
C LEU A 62 -12.55 22.22 18.45
N THR A 63 -12.45 22.40 17.14
CA THR A 63 -12.24 21.26 16.24
C THR A 63 -10.92 20.53 16.55
N GLU A 64 -9.84 21.27 16.88
CA GLU A 64 -8.58 20.65 17.26
C GLU A 64 -8.70 19.84 18.55
N VAL A 65 -9.36 20.39 19.57
CA VAL A 65 -9.61 19.68 20.83
C VAL A 65 -10.32 18.33 20.57
N ILE A 66 -11.33 18.34 19.70
CA ILE A 66 -12.12 17.14 19.41
C ILE A 66 -11.31 16.11 18.60
N VAL A 67 -10.57 16.53 17.56
CA VAL A 67 -9.79 15.57 16.74
C VAL A 67 -8.60 14.99 17.50
N ARG A 68 -8.07 15.71 18.51
CA ARG A 68 -7.06 15.15 19.43
C ARG A 68 -7.64 14.03 20.31
N MET A 69 -8.90 14.15 20.73
CA MET A 69 -9.59 13.11 21.51
C MET A 69 -10.12 11.98 20.61
N ASN A 70 -10.58 12.29 19.41
CA ASN A 70 -11.13 11.33 18.46
C ASN A 70 -10.68 11.64 17.02
N PRO A 71 -9.50 11.14 16.60
CA PRO A 71 -8.96 11.35 15.25
C PRO A 71 -9.82 10.74 14.13
N ALA A 72 -10.77 9.87 14.46
CA ALA A 72 -11.67 9.23 13.50
C ALA A 72 -12.92 10.06 13.17
N HIS A 73 -13.11 11.22 13.80
CA HIS A 73 -14.33 12.01 13.64
C HIS A 73 -14.35 12.81 12.33
N TYR A 74 -14.75 12.17 11.23
CA TYR A 74 -14.71 12.74 9.87
C TYR A 74 -15.48 14.07 9.72
N THR A 75 -16.65 14.24 10.40
CA THR A 75 -17.43 15.50 10.34
C THR A 75 -16.66 16.67 10.91
N VAL A 76 -15.93 16.45 12.02
CA VAL A 76 -15.13 17.51 12.64
C VAL A 76 -13.94 17.88 11.75
N TRP A 77 -13.27 16.91 11.10
CA TRP A 77 -12.22 17.16 10.13
C TRP A 77 -12.70 17.98 8.94
N GLN A 78 -13.86 17.62 8.38
CA GLN A 78 -14.46 18.37 7.28
C GLN A 78 -14.79 19.82 7.69
N TYR A 79 -15.35 19.99 8.88
CA TYR A 79 -15.67 21.33 9.40
C TYR A 79 -14.39 22.14 9.64
N ARG A 80 -13.33 21.51 10.21
CA ARG A 80 -12.02 22.13 10.39
C ARG A 80 -11.45 22.63 9.05
N PHE A 81 -11.46 21.80 8.01
CA PHE A 81 -10.98 22.22 6.69
C PHE A 81 -11.75 23.44 6.15
N SER A 82 -13.08 23.46 6.35
CA SER A 82 -13.91 24.60 5.95
C SER A 82 -13.59 25.87 6.75
N LEU A 83 -13.24 25.74 8.04
CA LEU A 83 -12.82 26.86 8.88
C LEU A 83 -11.47 27.43 8.44
N LEU A 84 -10.47 26.58 8.23
CA LEU A 84 -9.15 26.98 7.72
C LEU A 84 -9.28 27.80 6.44
N THR A 85 -10.10 27.32 5.51
CA THR A 85 -10.36 28.01 4.23
C THR A 85 -11.09 29.34 4.43
N SER A 86 -12.16 29.35 5.24
CA SER A 86 -12.98 30.55 5.44
C SER A 86 -12.26 31.65 6.22
N LEU A 87 -11.38 31.28 7.14
CA LEU A 87 -10.60 32.19 7.97
C LEU A 87 -9.24 32.56 7.34
N ASN A 88 -8.98 32.08 6.12
CA ASN A 88 -7.70 32.27 5.40
C ASN A 88 -6.48 31.90 6.26
N LYS A 89 -6.55 30.77 6.96
CA LYS A 89 -5.43 30.25 7.75
C LYS A 89 -4.33 29.67 6.87
N SER A 90 -3.11 29.69 7.37
CA SER A 90 -1.99 29.03 6.71
C SER A 90 -2.23 27.52 6.68
N LEU A 91 -2.39 26.98 5.47
CA LEU A 91 -2.54 25.52 5.27
C LEU A 91 -1.20 24.80 5.47
N GLU A 92 -0.08 25.49 5.31
CA GLU A 92 1.26 24.98 5.60
C GLU A 92 1.46 24.79 7.11
N ASP A 93 0.91 25.69 7.94
CA ASP A 93 0.92 25.53 9.40
C ASP A 93 0.08 24.32 9.82
N GLU A 94 -1.09 24.16 9.22
CA GLU A 94 -1.94 23.00 9.44
C GLU A 94 -1.25 21.72 8.96
N LEU A 95 -0.55 21.72 7.83
CA LEU A 95 0.21 20.58 7.35
C LEU A 95 1.32 20.17 8.34
N ARG A 96 1.98 21.16 8.97
CA ARG A 96 2.94 20.88 10.05
C ARG A 96 2.27 20.25 11.28
N LEU A 97 1.08 20.74 11.67
CA LEU A 97 0.30 20.12 12.74
C LEU A 97 -0.05 18.65 12.39
N MET A 98 -0.35 18.39 11.12
CA MET A 98 -0.64 17.02 10.66
C MET A 98 0.56 16.07 10.78
N ASN A 99 1.80 16.56 10.81
CA ASN A 99 2.96 15.71 11.08
C ASN A 99 2.87 15.05 12.46
N GLU A 100 2.42 15.81 13.49
CA GLU A 100 2.21 15.28 14.83
C GLU A 100 1.08 14.25 14.87
N PHE A 101 -0.04 14.57 14.21
CA PHE A 101 -1.20 13.67 14.14
C PHE A 101 -0.90 12.37 13.44
N ALA A 102 -0.19 12.40 12.32
CA ALA A 102 0.11 11.21 11.55
C ALA A 102 0.99 10.23 12.32
N VAL A 103 2.03 10.71 13.02
CA VAL A 103 2.90 9.87 13.84
C VAL A 103 2.11 9.10 14.90
N GLN A 104 1.13 9.76 15.54
CA GLN A 104 0.30 9.16 16.58
C GLN A 104 -0.85 8.30 16.03
N ASN A 105 -1.27 8.55 14.79
CA ASN A 105 -2.50 7.99 14.21
C ASN A 105 -2.25 7.46 12.78
N LEU A 106 -1.15 6.73 12.56
CA LEU A 106 -0.74 6.20 11.25
C LEU A 106 -1.84 5.37 10.54
N LYS A 107 -2.82 4.84 11.29
CA LYS A 107 -3.91 4.00 10.76
C LYS A 107 -5.25 4.73 10.69
N SER A 108 -5.27 6.06 10.82
CA SER A 108 -6.51 6.85 10.70
C SER A 108 -6.72 7.34 9.27
N TYR A 109 -7.78 6.87 8.62
CA TYR A 109 -8.20 7.36 7.28
C TYR A 109 -8.39 8.87 7.25
N GLN A 110 -8.98 9.43 8.31
CA GLN A 110 -9.36 10.84 8.38
C GLN A 110 -8.12 11.74 8.45
N VAL A 111 -7.09 11.33 9.18
CA VAL A 111 -5.83 12.07 9.29
C VAL A 111 -5.14 12.15 7.92
N TRP A 112 -4.99 11.02 7.22
CA TRP A 112 -4.38 10.97 5.90
C TRP A 112 -5.22 11.70 4.84
N HIS A 113 -6.56 11.59 4.93
CA HIS A 113 -7.44 12.32 4.02
C HIS A 113 -7.37 13.84 4.22
N HIS A 114 -7.34 14.32 5.47
CA HIS A 114 -7.19 15.74 5.75
C HIS A 114 -5.85 16.26 5.22
N ARG A 115 -4.76 15.50 5.42
CA ARG A 115 -3.44 15.82 4.84
C ARG A 115 -3.49 15.93 3.31
N LEU A 116 -4.17 14.99 2.65
CA LEU A 116 -4.39 15.01 1.21
C LEU A 116 -5.09 16.31 0.76
N LEU A 117 -6.19 16.68 1.41
CA LEU A 117 -6.92 17.90 1.08
C LEU A 117 -6.08 19.18 1.24
N LEU A 118 -5.23 19.21 2.28
CA LEU A 118 -4.29 20.31 2.48
C LEU A 118 -3.30 20.42 1.34
N LEU A 119 -2.64 19.29 1.00
CA LEU A 119 -1.61 19.27 -0.03
C LEU A 119 -2.17 19.58 -1.43
N ASP A 120 -3.35 19.05 -1.75
CA ASP A 120 -4.08 19.37 -2.98
C ASP A 120 -4.36 20.90 -3.08
N ARG A 121 -4.76 21.52 -1.98
CA ARG A 121 -5.07 22.94 -1.93
C ARG A 121 -3.84 23.84 -1.95
N ILE A 122 -2.77 23.46 -1.24
CA ILE A 122 -1.46 24.14 -1.26
C ILE A 122 -0.86 24.04 -2.65
N SER A 123 -0.94 22.86 -3.22
CA SER A 123 -0.48 22.52 -4.59
C SER A 123 0.96 23.02 -4.84
N PRO A 124 1.96 22.52 -4.08
CA PRO A 124 3.35 22.93 -4.21
C PRO A 124 3.90 22.64 -5.62
N GLN A 125 4.83 23.49 -6.10
CA GLN A 125 5.50 23.28 -7.39
C GLN A 125 6.46 22.08 -7.34
N ASP A 126 6.99 21.78 -6.16
CA ASP A 126 7.87 20.63 -5.90
C ASP A 126 7.38 19.89 -4.65
N PRO A 127 6.94 18.62 -4.79
CA PRO A 127 6.45 17.83 -3.66
C PRO A 127 7.56 17.07 -2.90
N VAL A 128 8.85 17.33 -3.14
CA VAL A 128 9.97 16.56 -2.55
C VAL A 128 9.87 16.46 -1.03
N SER A 129 9.60 17.55 -0.33
CA SER A 129 9.50 17.55 1.14
C SER A 129 8.38 16.63 1.66
N GLU A 130 7.31 16.50 0.89
CA GLU A 130 6.22 15.58 1.23
C GLU A 130 6.57 14.13 0.94
N ILE A 131 7.31 13.86 -0.14
CA ILE A 131 7.85 12.53 -0.44
C ILE A 131 8.79 12.07 0.68
N GLU A 132 9.71 12.91 1.10
CA GLU A 132 10.63 12.63 2.22
C GLU A 132 9.86 12.31 3.51
N TYR A 133 8.84 13.11 3.83
CA TYR A 133 7.97 12.85 4.98
C TYR A 133 7.29 11.49 4.92
N ILE A 134 6.81 11.08 3.74
CA ILE A 134 6.19 9.75 3.56
C ILE A 134 7.21 8.64 3.77
N HIS A 135 8.41 8.78 3.21
CA HIS A 135 9.49 7.80 3.39
C HIS A 135 9.83 7.62 4.87
N GLU A 136 9.97 8.72 5.62
CA GLU A 136 10.19 8.68 7.08
C GLU A 136 9.01 8.02 7.82
N SER A 137 7.77 8.29 7.41
CA SER A 137 6.57 7.70 8.01
C SER A 137 6.46 6.20 7.78
N LEU A 138 7.11 5.65 6.75
CA LEU A 138 7.17 4.21 6.46
C LEU A 138 8.26 3.47 7.24
N LEU A 139 9.21 4.16 7.88
CA LEU A 139 10.27 3.50 8.66
C LEU A 139 9.71 2.68 9.84
N PRO A 140 8.79 3.21 10.68
CA PRO A 140 8.24 2.45 11.81
C PRO A 140 7.18 1.39 11.41
N ASP A 141 6.49 1.57 10.28
CA ASP A 141 5.49 0.65 9.75
C ASP A 141 5.60 0.53 8.22
N PRO A 142 6.59 -0.25 7.71
CA PRO A 142 6.89 -0.35 6.27
C PRO A 142 5.78 -0.96 5.41
N LYS A 143 4.69 -1.40 6.02
CA LYS A 143 3.53 -2.00 5.36
C LYS A 143 2.23 -1.24 5.64
N ASN A 144 2.34 0.01 6.11
CA ASN A 144 1.18 0.84 6.41
C ASN A 144 0.36 1.16 5.15
N TYR A 145 -0.86 0.63 5.10
CA TYR A 145 -1.75 0.82 3.95
C TYR A 145 -2.01 2.30 3.62
N HIS A 146 -2.25 3.12 4.65
CA HIS A 146 -2.62 4.53 4.47
C HIS A 146 -1.46 5.34 3.89
N THR A 147 -0.26 5.11 4.40
CA THR A 147 0.95 5.79 3.94
C THR A 147 1.27 5.42 2.50
N TRP A 148 1.19 4.13 2.14
CA TRP A 148 1.37 3.68 0.75
C TRP A 148 0.29 4.22 -0.19
N ALA A 149 -0.97 4.25 0.25
CA ALA A 149 -2.07 4.80 -0.55
C ALA A 149 -1.88 6.31 -0.79
N TYR A 150 -1.39 7.03 0.22
CA TYR A 150 -1.09 8.44 0.12
C TYR A 150 0.11 8.73 -0.81
N LEU A 151 1.18 7.93 -0.73
CA LEU A 151 2.32 7.99 -1.66
C LEU A 151 1.86 7.80 -3.11
N HIS A 152 1.01 6.81 -3.33
CA HIS A 152 0.46 6.53 -4.66
C HIS A 152 -0.37 7.69 -5.20
N TRP A 153 -1.22 8.29 -4.36
CA TRP A 153 -1.97 9.47 -4.71
C TRP A 153 -1.05 10.64 -5.05
N LEU A 154 -0.03 10.90 -4.23
CA LEU A 154 0.91 12.01 -4.41
C LEU A 154 1.60 11.93 -5.79
N TYR A 155 2.21 10.80 -6.08
CA TYR A 155 2.89 10.60 -7.36
C TYR A 155 1.93 10.69 -8.55
N SER A 156 0.74 10.08 -8.44
CA SER A 156 -0.26 10.14 -9.49
C SER A 156 -0.75 11.57 -9.72
N HIS A 157 -1.09 12.29 -8.66
CA HIS A 157 -1.61 13.65 -8.72
C HIS A 157 -0.58 14.64 -9.29
N PHE A 158 0.63 14.66 -8.71
CA PHE A 158 1.66 15.61 -9.14
C PHE A 158 2.31 15.24 -10.48
N SER A 159 2.28 13.98 -10.88
CA SER A 159 2.67 13.55 -12.24
C SER A 159 1.75 14.15 -13.30
N ILE A 160 0.43 14.11 -13.10
CA ILE A 160 -0.54 14.72 -14.01
C ILE A 160 -0.31 16.24 -14.13
N LEU A 161 0.12 16.89 -13.07
CA LEU A 161 0.47 18.31 -13.05
C LEU A 161 1.85 18.61 -13.66
N GLY A 162 2.61 17.59 -14.08
CA GLY A 162 3.97 17.74 -14.62
C GLY A 162 4.99 18.20 -13.57
N ARG A 163 4.78 17.87 -12.29
CA ARG A 163 5.61 18.30 -11.17
C ARG A 163 6.48 17.19 -10.56
N ILE A 164 6.52 16.04 -11.20
CA ILE A 164 7.45 14.95 -10.90
C ILE A 164 8.47 14.86 -12.04
N SER A 165 9.71 15.15 -11.76
CA SER A 165 10.81 15.08 -12.72
C SER A 165 11.28 13.64 -12.93
N GLU A 166 12.01 13.37 -14.03
CA GLU A 166 12.63 12.05 -14.24
C GLU A 166 13.59 11.69 -13.11
N ALA A 167 14.38 12.65 -12.61
CA ALA A 167 15.28 12.41 -11.48
C ALA A 167 14.53 11.99 -10.20
N GLN A 168 13.32 12.50 -9.97
CA GLN A 168 12.47 12.08 -8.85
C GLN A 168 11.93 10.65 -9.06
N TRP A 169 11.58 10.27 -10.30
CA TRP A 169 11.19 8.89 -10.61
C TRP A 169 12.34 7.90 -10.41
N GLU A 170 13.55 8.27 -10.82
CA GLU A 170 14.75 7.45 -10.60
C GLU A 170 15.07 7.30 -9.12
N SER A 171 15.08 8.40 -8.38
CA SER A 171 15.31 8.39 -6.93
C SER A 171 14.26 7.55 -6.18
N GLU A 172 13.00 7.61 -6.61
CA GLU A 172 11.92 6.82 -6.01
C GLU A 172 12.09 5.32 -6.30
N LEU A 173 12.56 4.96 -7.49
CA LEU A 173 12.87 3.58 -7.82
C LEU A 173 14.04 3.06 -6.97
N ASP A 174 15.06 3.88 -6.75
CA ASP A 174 16.19 3.53 -5.89
C ASP A 174 15.76 3.35 -4.43
N TRP A 175 14.92 4.23 -3.92
CA TRP A 175 14.32 4.07 -2.59
C TRP A 175 13.49 2.78 -2.49
N CYS A 176 12.68 2.47 -3.49
CA CYS A 176 11.91 1.23 -3.56
C CYS A 176 12.83 -0.01 -3.58
N ASN A 177 13.95 0.05 -4.32
CA ASN A 177 14.96 -1.00 -4.34
C ASN A 177 15.56 -1.23 -2.95
N GLU A 178 15.84 -0.15 -2.21
CA GLU A 178 16.37 -0.25 -0.84
C GLU A 178 15.34 -0.87 0.12
N MET A 179 14.06 -0.49 0.02
CA MET A 179 12.98 -1.13 0.80
C MET A 179 12.92 -2.64 0.54
N LEU A 180 13.06 -3.07 -0.72
CA LEU A 180 13.06 -4.49 -1.10
C LEU A 180 14.37 -5.20 -0.71
N ARG A 181 15.48 -4.48 -0.61
CA ARG A 181 16.76 -5.02 -0.11
C ARG A 181 16.68 -5.30 1.40
N VAL A 182 16.00 -4.43 2.16
CA VAL A 182 15.80 -4.59 3.62
C VAL A 182 14.76 -5.69 3.92
N ASP A 183 13.61 -5.67 3.24
CA ASP A 183 12.59 -6.73 3.33
C ASP A 183 12.10 -7.12 1.93
N GLY A 184 12.76 -8.09 1.32
CA GLY A 184 12.38 -8.64 0.00
C GLY A 184 10.98 -9.26 -0.05
N ARG A 185 10.34 -9.49 1.11
CA ARG A 185 8.96 -9.98 1.22
C ARG A 185 7.93 -8.86 1.43
N ASN A 186 8.34 -7.60 1.41
CA ASN A 186 7.40 -6.48 1.52
C ASN A 186 6.53 -6.36 0.25
N ASN A 187 5.34 -6.94 0.30
CA ASN A 187 4.41 -6.91 -0.83
C ASN A 187 3.94 -5.50 -1.20
N SER A 188 3.93 -4.55 -0.26
CA SER A 188 3.60 -3.15 -0.55
C SER A 188 4.68 -2.51 -1.43
N ALA A 189 5.95 -2.75 -1.11
CA ALA A 189 7.07 -2.28 -1.93
C ALA A 189 7.09 -2.95 -3.33
N TRP A 190 6.72 -4.24 -3.44
CA TRP A 190 6.52 -4.89 -4.75
C TRP A 190 5.38 -4.26 -5.55
N GLY A 191 4.26 -3.91 -4.90
CA GLY A 191 3.17 -3.19 -5.54
C GLY A 191 3.57 -1.79 -5.99
N TRP A 192 4.39 -1.10 -5.20
CA TRP A 192 4.94 0.20 -5.56
C TRP A 192 5.92 0.11 -6.74
N ARG A 193 6.81 -0.90 -6.75
CA ARG A 193 7.68 -1.18 -7.89
C ARG A 193 6.88 -1.42 -9.17
N TRP A 194 5.75 -2.14 -9.07
CA TRP A 194 4.83 -2.32 -10.20
C TRP A 194 4.36 -1.00 -10.76
N TYR A 195 3.94 -0.08 -9.89
CA TYR A 195 3.53 1.25 -10.31
C TYR A 195 4.65 1.98 -11.04
N LEU A 196 5.83 2.03 -10.44
CA LEU A 196 6.99 2.74 -10.99
C LEU A 196 7.46 2.20 -12.34
N ARG A 197 7.44 0.87 -12.52
CA ARG A 197 8.03 0.21 -13.70
C ARG A 197 7.01 -0.15 -14.78
N VAL A 198 5.73 -0.29 -14.42
CA VAL A 198 4.73 -0.88 -15.34
C VAL A 198 3.53 0.03 -15.55
N SER A 199 2.92 0.57 -14.49
CA SER A 199 1.58 1.18 -14.62
C SER A 199 1.55 2.70 -14.54
N ARG A 200 2.62 3.38 -14.15
CA ARG A 200 2.65 4.85 -14.14
C ARG A 200 2.52 5.42 -15.55
N PRO A 201 1.92 6.61 -15.73
CA PRO A 201 1.94 7.31 -17.02
C PRO A 201 3.38 7.56 -17.46
N GLY A 202 3.69 7.22 -18.72
CA GLY A 202 5.04 7.40 -19.28
C GLY A 202 6.06 6.35 -18.84
N ALA A 203 5.65 5.25 -18.20
CA ALA A 203 6.57 4.14 -17.95
C ALA A 203 7.15 3.63 -19.27
N GLU A 204 8.47 3.58 -19.36
CA GLU A 204 9.12 3.06 -20.55
C GLU A 204 8.98 1.55 -20.66
N THR A 205 8.40 1.10 -21.76
CA THR A 205 8.18 -0.31 -22.08
C THR A 205 9.12 -0.81 -23.19
N SER A 206 10.31 -0.22 -23.29
CA SER A 206 11.32 -0.68 -24.24
C SER A 206 11.73 -2.13 -23.93
N SER A 207 12.13 -2.89 -24.95
CA SER A 207 12.59 -4.28 -24.78
C SER A 207 13.75 -4.39 -23.79
N HIS A 208 14.61 -3.38 -23.70
CA HIS A 208 15.72 -3.32 -22.75
C HIS A 208 15.20 -3.20 -21.31
N ASN A 209 14.26 -2.30 -21.06
CA ASN A 209 13.66 -2.11 -19.72
C ASN A 209 12.88 -3.34 -19.25
N LEU A 210 12.21 -4.05 -20.19
CA LEU A 210 11.52 -5.30 -19.86
C LEU A 210 12.51 -6.40 -19.47
N GLN A 211 13.65 -6.47 -20.17
CA GLN A 211 14.69 -7.45 -19.84
C GLN A 211 15.35 -7.17 -18.49
N ASP A 212 15.68 -5.91 -18.21
CA ASP A 212 16.26 -5.50 -16.92
C ASP A 212 15.33 -5.82 -15.76
N GLU A 213 14.02 -5.57 -15.93
CA GLU A 213 13.02 -5.89 -14.91
C GLU A 213 12.90 -7.39 -14.69
N LEU A 214 12.90 -8.21 -15.75
CA LEU A 214 12.91 -9.67 -15.63
C LEU A 214 14.16 -10.17 -14.90
N ILE A 215 15.34 -9.62 -15.21
CA ILE A 215 16.59 -9.95 -14.50
C ILE A 215 16.47 -9.61 -13.01
N TYR A 216 15.90 -8.45 -12.67
CA TYR A 216 15.69 -8.05 -11.27
C TYR A 216 14.77 -9.03 -10.54
N ILE A 217 13.66 -9.43 -11.17
CA ILE A 217 12.69 -10.37 -10.60
C ILE A 217 13.35 -11.74 -10.35
N LEU A 218 14.05 -12.27 -11.36
CA LEU A 218 14.71 -13.58 -11.28
C LEU A 218 15.81 -13.60 -10.21
N LYS A 219 16.61 -12.52 -10.10
CA LYS A 219 17.57 -12.36 -8.99
C LYS A 219 16.86 -12.34 -7.63
N SER A 220 15.73 -11.64 -7.50
CA SER A 220 14.98 -11.58 -6.25
C SER A 220 14.40 -12.94 -5.85
N ILE A 221 13.94 -13.74 -6.82
CA ILE A 221 13.51 -15.12 -6.61
C ILE A 221 14.71 -15.97 -6.17
N HIS A 222 15.87 -15.78 -6.79
CA HIS A 222 17.07 -16.53 -6.44
C HIS A 222 17.52 -16.29 -4.99
N PHE A 223 17.51 -15.03 -4.53
CA PHE A 223 17.85 -14.70 -3.14
C PHE A 223 16.85 -15.24 -2.13
N ILE A 224 15.55 -15.25 -2.48
CA ILE A 224 14.49 -15.71 -1.59
C ILE A 224 13.49 -16.58 -2.37
N PRO A 225 13.82 -17.87 -2.65
CA PRO A 225 13.03 -18.72 -3.54
C PRO A 225 11.57 -18.95 -3.10
N HIS A 226 11.26 -18.84 -1.82
CA HIS A 226 9.90 -18.96 -1.28
C HIS A 226 9.17 -17.60 -1.12
N ASN A 227 9.63 -16.55 -1.81
CA ASN A 227 9.00 -15.23 -1.74
C ASN A 227 7.78 -15.13 -2.67
N VAL A 228 6.59 -15.30 -2.11
CA VAL A 228 5.32 -15.23 -2.86
C VAL A 228 5.19 -13.91 -3.65
N SER A 229 5.67 -12.78 -3.09
CA SER A 229 5.55 -11.48 -3.75
C SER A 229 6.34 -11.41 -5.05
N ALA A 230 7.57 -11.91 -5.07
CA ALA A 230 8.40 -11.94 -6.27
C ALA A 230 7.82 -12.86 -7.36
N TRP A 231 7.29 -14.04 -6.99
CA TRP A 231 6.62 -14.94 -7.92
C TRP A 231 5.33 -14.33 -8.50
N ASN A 232 4.51 -13.70 -7.66
CA ASN A 232 3.30 -13.02 -8.13
C ASN A 232 3.64 -11.85 -9.06
N TYR A 233 4.70 -11.12 -8.75
CA TYR A 233 5.18 -10.05 -9.60
C TYR A 233 5.66 -10.59 -10.97
N LEU A 234 6.44 -11.67 -10.99
CA LEU A 234 6.87 -12.34 -12.22
C LEU A 234 5.67 -12.73 -13.10
N ARG A 235 4.69 -13.43 -12.52
CA ARG A 235 3.50 -13.88 -13.26
C ARG A 235 2.66 -12.71 -13.77
N GLY A 236 2.47 -11.69 -12.93
CA GLY A 236 1.77 -10.47 -13.31
C GLY A 236 2.48 -9.74 -14.44
N PHE A 237 3.80 -9.66 -14.39
CA PHE A 237 4.63 -9.01 -15.40
C PHE A 237 4.54 -9.73 -16.75
N LEU A 238 4.73 -11.04 -16.76
CA LEU A 238 4.63 -11.84 -17.99
C LEU A 238 3.23 -11.75 -18.61
N LYS A 239 2.20 -11.85 -17.79
CA LYS A 239 0.81 -11.71 -18.25
C LYS A 239 0.52 -10.31 -18.83
N HIS A 240 0.96 -9.24 -18.16
CA HIS A 240 0.72 -7.87 -18.59
C HIS A 240 1.33 -7.57 -19.95
N PHE A 241 2.56 -8.03 -20.18
CA PHE A 241 3.26 -7.82 -21.44
C PHE A 241 3.03 -8.94 -22.47
N SER A 242 2.12 -9.87 -22.20
CA SER A 242 1.84 -11.04 -23.06
C SER A 242 3.10 -11.82 -23.42
N LEU A 243 4.02 -11.95 -22.44
CA LEU A 243 5.26 -12.72 -22.61
C LEU A 243 5.01 -14.19 -22.25
N PRO A 244 5.51 -15.13 -23.06
CA PRO A 244 5.33 -16.56 -22.80
C PRO A 244 6.14 -17.02 -21.56
N LEU A 245 5.63 -18.05 -20.88
CA LEU A 245 6.28 -18.65 -19.72
C LEU A 245 7.50 -19.50 -20.10
N THR A 246 7.38 -20.23 -21.21
CA THR A 246 8.35 -21.24 -21.66
C THR A 246 9.80 -20.70 -21.78
N PRO A 247 10.08 -19.52 -22.33
CA PRO A 247 11.45 -18.99 -22.44
C PRO A 247 12.15 -18.72 -21.09
N ILE A 248 11.37 -18.54 -20.01
CA ILE A 248 11.88 -18.27 -18.66
C ILE A 248 12.12 -19.57 -17.88
N LEU A 249 11.51 -20.66 -18.32
CA LEU A 249 11.56 -21.95 -17.66
C LEU A 249 12.98 -22.41 -17.28
N PRO A 250 14.03 -22.25 -18.13
CA PRO A 250 15.39 -22.61 -17.73
C PRO A 250 15.88 -21.97 -16.43
N ALA A 251 15.47 -20.73 -16.15
CA ALA A 251 15.79 -20.03 -14.90
C ALA A 251 14.98 -20.55 -13.69
N ILE A 252 13.86 -21.23 -13.93
CA ILE A 252 12.93 -21.72 -12.91
C ILE A 252 13.22 -23.19 -12.53
N LEU A 253 13.70 -24.00 -13.47
CA LEU A 253 13.94 -25.44 -13.28
C LEU A 253 14.80 -25.78 -12.05
N PRO A 254 15.84 -25.02 -11.68
CA PRO A 254 16.63 -25.30 -10.47
C PRO A 254 15.80 -25.38 -9.18
N TYR A 255 14.66 -24.67 -9.12
CA TYR A 255 13.78 -24.64 -7.94
C TYR A 255 12.75 -25.78 -7.92
N THR A 256 12.61 -26.56 -9.00
CA THR A 256 11.64 -27.67 -9.11
C THR A 256 12.22 -29.01 -8.70
N ALA A 257 13.49 -29.10 -8.34
CA ALA A 257 14.27 -30.31 -8.11
C ALA A 257 14.23 -31.28 -9.32
N SER A 258 13.79 -30.81 -10.48
CA SER A 258 13.81 -31.56 -11.73
C SER A 258 15.19 -31.44 -12.36
N LYS A 259 15.72 -32.53 -12.89
CA LYS A 259 16.92 -32.44 -13.73
C LYS A 259 16.54 -31.69 -15.00
N PRO A 260 17.37 -30.74 -15.47
CA PRO A 260 17.13 -30.09 -16.75
C PRO A 260 16.97 -31.17 -17.83
N ASN A 261 15.86 -31.14 -18.55
CA ASN A 261 15.75 -31.97 -19.74
C ASN A 261 16.62 -31.31 -20.80
N THR A 262 17.71 -31.97 -21.18
CA THR A 262 18.70 -31.47 -22.15
C THR A 262 18.15 -31.39 -23.57
N ASP A 263 16.92 -31.87 -23.80
CA ASP A 263 16.28 -31.96 -25.12
C ASP A 263 15.31 -30.82 -25.40
N MET A 264 15.20 -29.81 -24.51
CA MET A 264 14.42 -28.59 -24.78
C MET A 264 15.21 -27.71 -25.73
N GLU A 265 14.88 -27.72 -27.02
CA GLU A 265 15.29 -26.71 -27.98
C GLU A 265 14.86 -25.34 -27.44
N THR A 266 15.83 -24.46 -27.28
CA THR A 266 15.61 -23.05 -26.89
C THR A 266 14.88 -22.34 -28.05
N VAL A 267 13.56 -22.34 -28.00
CA VAL A 267 12.73 -21.56 -28.90
C VAL A 267 12.61 -20.16 -28.34
N GLY A 268 13.41 -19.23 -28.84
CA GLY A 268 13.22 -17.83 -28.55
C GLY A 268 14.52 -17.03 -28.37
N THR A 269 14.49 -15.79 -28.82
CA THR A 269 15.59 -14.82 -28.86
C THR A 269 15.99 -14.19 -27.52
N PHE A 270 15.37 -14.63 -26.40
CA PHE A 270 15.67 -14.09 -25.08
C PHE A 270 16.60 -15.04 -24.31
N HIS A 271 17.87 -14.65 -24.18
CA HIS A 271 18.81 -15.29 -23.27
C HIS A 271 18.70 -14.61 -21.90
N PHE A 272 17.94 -15.22 -20.99
CA PHE A 272 17.96 -14.79 -19.60
C PHE A 272 19.16 -15.41 -18.89
N PRO A 273 19.98 -14.61 -18.19
CA PRO A 273 21.02 -15.20 -17.37
C PRO A 273 20.36 -16.04 -16.27
N VAL A 274 20.58 -17.33 -16.35
CA VAL A 274 20.33 -18.22 -15.19
C VAL A 274 21.30 -17.75 -14.12
N PRO A 275 20.86 -17.45 -12.88
CA PRO A 275 21.78 -17.09 -11.82
C PRO A 275 22.87 -18.17 -11.70
N SER A 276 24.12 -17.76 -11.84
CA SER A 276 25.29 -18.64 -11.76
C SER A 276 25.64 -19.02 -10.32
N ASP A 277 25.12 -18.23 -9.36
CA ASP A 277 25.39 -18.44 -7.95
C ASP A 277 24.62 -19.65 -7.43
N PRO A 278 25.15 -20.42 -6.48
CA PRO A 278 24.43 -21.51 -5.87
C PRO A 278 23.21 -20.98 -5.11
N LEU A 279 22.15 -21.79 -5.06
CA LEU A 279 20.99 -21.50 -4.20
C LEU A 279 21.47 -21.37 -2.74
N PRO A 280 20.78 -20.55 -1.91
CA PRO A 280 21.04 -20.51 -0.47
C PRO A 280 21.03 -21.93 0.11
N GLU A 281 22.04 -22.28 0.90
CA GLU A 281 22.34 -23.66 1.34
C GLU A 281 21.13 -24.37 1.98
N ASP A 282 20.29 -23.64 2.67
CA ASP A 282 19.11 -24.18 3.39
C ASP A 282 17.80 -24.01 2.62
N THR A 283 17.83 -23.80 1.30
CA THR A 283 16.58 -23.64 0.52
C THR A 283 15.84 -24.97 0.42
N PRO A 284 14.63 -25.10 1.03
CA PRO A 284 13.84 -26.31 0.86
C PRO A 284 13.40 -26.47 -0.59
N LEU A 285 13.70 -27.62 -1.19
CA LEU A 285 13.31 -27.94 -2.55
C LEU A 285 12.36 -29.15 -2.58
N PRO A 286 11.46 -29.20 -3.54
CA PRO A 286 11.15 -28.17 -4.53
C PRO A 286 10.40 -26.98 -3.93
N VAL A 287 10.51 -25.83 -4.57
CA VAL A 287 9.70 -24.63 -4.24
C VAL A 287 8.30 -24.80 -4.83
N PRO A 288 7.21 -24.80 -4.05
CA PRO A 288 5.85 -24.99 -4.58
C PRO A 288 5.46 -23.98 -5.66
N LEU A 289 5.91 -22.72 -5.55
CA LEU A 289 5.65 -21.67 -6.55
C LEU A 289 6.36 -21.93 -7.88
N ALA A 290 7.54 -22.56 -7.84
CA ALA A 290 8.23 -22.99 -9.05
C ALA A 290 7.54 -24.17 -9.72
N LEU A 291 7.01 -25.11 -8.93
CA LEU A 291 6.20 -26.21 -9.47
C LEU A 291 4.89 -25.67 -10.10
N GLU A 292 4.24 -24.71 -9.48
CA GLU A 292 3.08 -24.05 -10.07
C GLU A 292 3.44 -23.38 -11.41
N TYR A 293 4.58 -22.66 -11.47
CA TYR A 293 5.05 -22.08 -12.72
C TYR A 293 5.33 -23.14 -13.81
N LEU A 294 5.96 -24.25 -13.42
CA LEU A 294 6.22 -25.38 -14.31
C LEU A 294 4.92 -25.96 -14.89
N ALA A 295 3.92 -26.19 -14.05
CA ALA A 295 2.61 -26.70 -14.49
C ALA A 295 1.93 -25.73 -15.47
N ASP A 296 1.94 -24.42 -15.17
CA ASP A 296 1.39 -23.42 -16.09
C ASP A 296 2.14 -23.37 -17.44
N SER A 297 3.46 -23.55 -17.41
CA SER A 297 4.27 -23.66 -18.61
C SER A 297 3.95 -24.89 -19.44
N PHE A 298 3.59 -26.02 -18.80
CA PHE A 298 3.10 -27.22 -19.50
C PHE A 298 1.72 -26.98 -20.13
N ILE A 299 0.83 -26.26 -19.44
CA ILE A 299 -0.48 -25.85 -20.01
C ILE A 299 -0.27 -24.99 -21.25
N GLU A 300 0.62 -23.99 -21.18
CA GLU A 300 0.98 -23.15 -22.33
C GLU A 300 1.45 -23.98 -23.55
N GLN A 301 2.14 -25.07 -23.29
CA GLN A 301 2.65 -25.99 -24.31
C GLN A 301 1.63 -27.09 -24.71
N ASN A 302 0.41 -27.05 -24.22
CA ASN A 302 -0.63 -28.05 -24.42
C ASN A 302 -0.23 -29.47 -23.89
N ARG A 303 0.60 -29.48 -22.83
CA ARG A 303 1.05 -30.71 -22.14
C ARG A 303 0.24 -30.91 -20.86
N LEU A 304 -1.05 -31.19 -21.03
CA LEU A 304 -2.01 -31.16 -19.92
C LEU A 304 -1.76 -32.34 -18.91
N ASP A 305 -1.34 -33.49 -19.39
CA ASP A 305 -1.01 -34.65 -18.52
C ASP A 305 0.19 -34.32 -17.61
N ASP A 306 1.22 -33.68 -18.14
CA ASP A 306 2.40 -33.29 -17.36
C ASP A 306 2.02 -32.21 -16.31
N ALA A 307 1.16 -31.28 -16.67
CA ALA A 307 0.65 -30.28 -15.74
C ALA A 307 -0.18 -30.93 -14.62
N ALA A 308 -1.06 -31.85 -14.95
CA ALA A 308 -1.87 -32.59 -13.99
C ALA A 308 -1.00 -33.37 -12.98
N GLU A 309 0.08 -34.01 -13.44
CA GLU A 309 1.03 -34.72 -12.56
C GLU A 309 1.70 -33.78 -11.58
N VAL A 310 2.08 -32.56 -12.02
CA VAL A 310 2.68 -31.53 -11.14
C VAL A 310 1.67 -31.06 -10.10
N PHE A 311 0.42 -30.80 -10.49
CA PHE A 311 -0.63 -30.40 -9.54
C PHE A 311 -0.96 -31.50 -8.53
N GLU A 312 -0.93 -32.78 -8.93
CA GLU A 312 -1.06 -33.91 -8.00
C GLU A 312 0.07 -33.92 -6.97
N LYS A 313 1.32 -33.70 -7.38
CA LYS A 313 2.47 -33.59 -6.46
C LYS A 313 2.34 -32.41 -5.51
N LEU A 314 1.83 -31.27 -5.98
CA LEU A 314 1.53 -30.12 -5.12
C LEU A 314 0.46 -30.45 -4.09
N SER A 315 -0.67 -31.05 -4.48
CA SER A 315 -1.78 -31.37 -3.59
C SER A 315 -1.42 -32.42 -2.54
N SER A 316 -0.70 -33.46 -2.96
CA SER A 316 -0.41 -34.62 -2.11
C SER A 316 0.82 -34.46 -1.23
N LYS A 317 1.82 -33.71 -1.66
CA LYS A 317 3.14 -33.69 -1.01
C LYS A 317 3.68 -32.32 -0.67
N TYR A 318 3.73 -31.38 -1.62
CA TYR A 318 4.56 -30.19 -1.49
C TYR A 318 3.80 -28.96 -0.96
N ASP A 319 2.48 -28.90 -1.12
CA ASP A 319 1.64 -27.81 -0.63
C ASP A 319 0.24 -28.27 -0.20
N LYS A 320 0.24 -29.13 0.80
CA LYS A 320 -0.98 -29.75 1.33
C LYS A 320 -1.99 -28.75 1.90
N MET A 321 -1.54 -27.59 2.34
CA MET A 321 -2.45 -26.54 2.83
C MET A 321 -3.41 -26.06 1.74
N ARG A 322 -2.96 -26.04 0.49
CA ARG A 322 -3.74 -25.63 -0.68
C ARG A 322 -4.18 -26.84 -1.52
N ALA A 323 -4.24 -28.04 -0.94
CA ALA A 323 -4.57 -29.26 -1.68
C ALA A 323 -5.85 -29.16 -2.50
N GLY A 324 -6.91 -28.55 -1.95
CA GLY A 324 -8.18 -28.34 -2.67
C GLY A 324 -8.04 -27.47 -3.91
N TYR A 325 -7.19 -26.45 -3.86
CA TYR A 325 -6.88 -25.59 -5.00
C TYR A 325 -6.11 -26.35 -6.08
N TRP A 326 -5.10 -27.13 -5.69
CA TRP A 326 -4.31 -27.91 -6.65
C TRP A 326 -5.14 -29.01 -7.32
N GLU A 327 -6.05 -29.62 -6.58
CA GLU A 327 -6.96 -30.62 -7.12
C GLU A 327 -7.98 -30.02 -8.10
N PHE A 328 -8.42 -28.77 -7.84
CA PHE A 328 -9.22 -28.02 -8.79
C PHE A 328 -8.42 -27.75 -10.09
N ARG A 329 -7.19 -27.26 -10.00
CA ARG A 329 -6.32 -27.01 -11.14
C ARG A 329 -6.00 -28.28 -11.94
N ARG A 330 -5.80 -29.41 -11.24
CA ARG A 330 -5.58 -30.73 -11.87
C ARG A 330 -6.79 -31.17 -12.70
N ARG A 331 -8.00 -30.96 -12.19
CA ARG A 331 -9.24 -31.29 -12.93
C ARG A 331 -9.41 -30.47 -14.19
N GLU A 332 -9.09 -29.19 -14.16
CA GLU A 332 -9.11 -28.35 -15.36
C GLU A 332 -8.24 -28.92 -16.49
N CYS A 333 -7.11 -29.59 -16.18
CA CYS A 333 -6.24 -30.21 -17.17
C CYS A 333 -6.78 -31.51 -17.75
N VAL A 334 -7.72 -32.21 -17.07
CA VAL A 334 -8.21 -33.54 -17.45
C VAL A 334 -9.59 -33.47 -18.11
N GLU A 335 -10.36 -32.41 -17.82
CA GLU A 335 -11.74 -32.26 -18.31
C GLU A 335 -11.81 -31.46 -19.65
N GLU A 336 -10.70 -30.89 -20.13
CA GLU A 336 -10.54 -30.33 -21.48
C GLU A 336 -10.03 -31.44 -22.46
#